data_e7a6cd393230c19f9829c54040abb471
#
_entry.id   e7a6cd393230c19f9829c54040abb471
#
_cell.length_a   1.000
_cell.length_b   1.000
_cell.length_c   1.000
_cell.angle_alpha   90.00
_cell.angle_beta   90.00
_cell.angle_gamma   90.00
#
_symmetry.space_group_name_H-M   'P 1'
#
loop_
_entity.id
_entity.type
_entity.pdbx_description
1 polymer ?
#
loop_
_entity_poly.entity_id
_entity_poly.type
_entity_poly.pdbx_seq_one_letter_code
_entity_poly.pdbx_strand_id
1 'polypeptide(L)'
;HIRPNGTDASTACYEAGAGCAGGENIAKGFSTPQDVMTGWMNSDGHRWAILDSGYTHVGVGVYKIGNNLYCWTMEFSRGPDEKRILTIDANGGVFEDGSTIKKIEFPCDMVINFNKDIPLPQKNGYTLSSKWKWYSVTIPGITLGDNEIIKAIWVPNS
;
A
#
# COMPACT_ATOMS: atom_id res chain seq x y z
N HIS A 1 4.53 -14.39 -4.65
CA HIS A 1 4.18 -13.08 -4.08
C HIS A 1 3.81 -13.15 -2.58
N ILE A 2 3.97 -14.32 -1.96
CA ILE A 2 3.86 -14.48 -0.50
C ILE A 2 5.22 -14.90 0.05
N ARG A 3 5.71 -14.16 1.02
CA ARG A 3 6.99 -14.42 1.70
C ARG A 3 6.86 -15.65 2.62
N PRO A 4 7.97 -16.32 2.97
CA PRO A 4 7.93 -17.49 3.87
C PRO A 4 7.30 -17.23 5.25
N ASN A 5 7.31 -15.98 5.72
CA ASN A 5 6.64 -15.57 6.96
C ASN A 5 5.14 -15.26 6.79
N GLY A 6 4.56 -15.50 5.60
CA GLY A 6 3.16 -15.27 5.29
C GLY A 6 2.78 -13.84 4.92
N THR A 7 3.74 -12.92 4.88
CA THR A 7 3.53 -11.53 4.43
C THR A 7 3.74 -11.39 2.92
N ASP A 8 3.39 -10.25 2.36
CA ASP A 8 3.57 -9.91 0.94
C ASP A 8 4.88 -9.14 0.67
N ALA A 9 5.11 -8.79 -0.59
CA ALA A 9 6.28 -8.02 -1.03
C ALA A 9 6.34 -6.62 -0.41
N SER A 10 5.18 -5.98 -0.12
CA SER A 10 5.16 -4.63 0.44
C SER A 10 5.82 -4.57 1.81
N THR A 11 5.67 -5.62 2.61
CA THR A 11 6.36 -5.72 3.90
C THR A 11 7.87 -5.85 3.77
N ALA A 12 8.39 -6.41 2.67
CA ALA A 12 9.83 -6.46 2.42
C ALA A 12 10.42 -5.06 2.19
N CYS A 13 9.75 -4.25 1.39
CA CYS A 13 10.16 -2.87 1.14
C CYS A 13 10.11 -2.04 2.44
N TYR A 14 9.05 -2.19 3.23
CA TYR A 14 8.91 -1.53 4.52
C TYR A 14 10.04 -1.91 5.49
N GLU A 15 10.28 -3.21 5.70
CA GLU A 15 11.35 -3.72 6.59
C GLU A 15 12.74 -3.27 6.14
N ALA A 16 12.94 -3.07 4.84
CA ALA A 16 14.18 -2.54 4.27
C ALA A 16 14.31 -1.02 4.34
N GLY A 17 13.29 -0.30 4.83
CA GLY A 17 13.26 1.17 4.82
C GLY A 17 13.18 1.77 3.42
N ALA A 18 12.74 0.99 2.44
CA ALA A 18 12.65 1.41 1.04
C ALA A 18 11.32 2.12 0.71
N GLY A 19 10.43 2.25 1.69
CA GLY A 19 9.14 2.91 1.54
C GLY A 19 8.11 2.09 0.77
N CYS A 20 7.29 2.77 -0.04
CA CYS A 20 6.20 2.13 -0.78
C CYS A 20 6.66 1.06 -1.76
N ALA A 21 6.22 -0.17 -1.53
CA ALA A 21 6.28 -1.18 -2.57
C ALA A 21 5.36 -0.80 -3.74
N GLY A 22 5.88 -0.84 -4.94
CA GLY A 22 5.14 -0.52 -6.15
C GLY A 22 4.89 -1.74 -7.02
N GLY A 23 5.75 -2.74 -6.97
CA GLY A 23 5.64 -3.95 -7.77
C GLY A 23 6.69 -4.99 -7.42
N GLU A 24 6.44 -6.21 -7.86
CA GLU A 24 7.34 -7.34 -7.66
C GLU A 24 7.39 -8.19 -8.93
N ASN A 25 8.59 -8.54 -9.36
CA ASN A 25 8.81 -9.59 -10.34
C ASN A 25 9.50 -10.78 -9.67
N ILE A 26 8.91 -11.95 -9.79
CA ILE A 26 9.52 -13.21 -9.31
C ILE A 26 9.70 -14.19 -10.47
N ALA A 27 10.73 -15.02 -10.38
CA ALA A 27 10.97 -16.08 -11.33
C ALA A 27 11.70 -17.27 -10.70
N LYS A 28 11.55 -18.42 -11.32
CA LYS A 28 12.23 -19.66 -10.94
C LYS A 28 12.70 -20.39 -12.18
N GLY A 29 13.89 -21.00 -12.10
CA GLY A 29 14.37 -21.89 -13.15
C GLY A 29 15.39 -21.27 -14.10
N PHE A 30 15.63 -19.98 -14.04
CA PHE A 30 16.65 -19.32 -14.84
C PHE A 30 18.04 -19.51 -14.18
N SER A 31 19.05 -19.76 -14.98
CA SER A 31 20.40 -20.03 -14.50
C SER A 31 21.28 -18.79 -14.42
N THR A 32 20.94 -17.74 -15.14
CA THR A 32 21.72 -16.50 -15.20
C THR A 32 20.85 -15.26 -15.06
N PRO A 33 21.43 -14.12 -14.61
CA PRO A 33 20.73 -12.83 -14.59
C PRO A 33 20.21 -12.40 -15.95
N GLN A 34 20.96 -12.70 -17.03
CA GLN A 34 20.57 -12.36 -18.39
C GLN A 34 19.33 -13.11 -18.84
N ASP A 35 19.27 -14.42 -18.52
CA ASP A 35 18.11 -15.25 -18.90
C ASP A 35 16.85 -14.81 -18.17
N VAL A 36 16.92 -14.54 -16.86
CA VAL A 36 15.75 -14.08 -16.11
C VAL A 36 15.27 -12.70 -16.58
N MET A 37 16.19 -11.76 -16.86
CA MET A 37 15.83 -10.46 -17.42
C MET A 37 15.17 -10.61 -18.79
N THR A 38 15.70 -11.47 -19.65
CA THR A 38 15.09 -11.77 -20.95
C THR A 38 13.67 -12.35 -20.76
N GLY A 39 13.49 -13.25 -19.81
CA GLY A 39 12.18 -13.82 -19.48
C GLY A 39 11.20 -12.75 -19.02
N TRP A 40 11.60 -11.88 -18.10
CA TRP A 40 10.75 -10.79 -17.61
C TRP A 40 10.41 -9.78 -18.72
N MET A 41 11.37 -9.40 -19.55
CA MET A 41 11.14 -8.44 -20.66
C MET A 41 10.24 -9.00 -21.77
N ASN A 42 10.14 -10.33 -21.90
CA ASN A 42 9.22 -10.97 -22.83
C ASN A 42 7.81 -11.20 -22.25
N SER A 43 7.57 -10.80 -21.01
CA SER A 43 6.26 -10.89 -20.35
C SER A 43 5.72 -9.49 -20.09
N ASP A 44 4.54 -9.17 -20.61
CA ASP A 44 3.97 -7.81 -20.59
C ASP A 44 3.87 -7.25 -19.17
N GLY A 45 3.37 -8.02 -18.19
CA GLY A 45 3.24 -7.57 -16.82
C GLY A 45 4.58 -7.31 -16.13
N HIS A 46 5.56 -8.23 -16.31
CA HIS A 46 6.89 -8.06 -15.74
C HIS A 46 7.66 -6.91 -16.40
N ARG A 47 7.56 -6.80 -17.74
CA ARG A 47 8.16 -5.70 -18.49
C ARG A 47 7.60 -4.35 -18.08
N TRP A 48 6.28 -4.28 -17.87
CA TRP A 48 5.64 -3.05 -17.40
C TRP A 48 6.24 -2.60 -16.05
N ALA A 49 6.37 -3.50 -15.08
CA ALA A 49 6.97 -3.18 -13.79
C ALA A 49 8.43 -2.68 -13.91
N ILE A 50 9.24 -3.27 -14.81
CA ILE A 50 10.64 -2.86 -15.03
C ILE A 50 10.73 -1.47 -15.65
N LEU A 51 9.79 -1.11 -16.53
CA LEU A 51 9.83 0.13 -17.32
C LEU A 51 8.99 1.26 -16.72
N ASP A 52 8.30 1.04 -15.60
CA ASP A 52 7.50 2.06 -14.93
C ASP A 52 8.39 3.15 -14.34
N SER A 53 8.29 4.35 -14.91
CA SER A 53 9.07 5.52 -14.49
C SER A 53 8.68 6.08 -13.12
N GLY A 54 7.59 5.60 -12.52
CA GLY A 54 7.17 5.95 -11.18
C GLY A 54 8.01 5.29 -10.09
N TYR A 55 8.74 4.22 -10.42
CA TYR A 55 9.66 3.60 -9.46
C TYR A 55 11.01 4.31 -9.41
N THR A 56 11.47 4.57 -8.21
CA THR A 56 12.74 5.26 -7.95
C THR A 56 13.81 4.36 -7.35
N HIS A 57 13.39 3.21 -6.80
CA HIS A 57 14.27 2.25 -6.16
C HIS A 57 13.95 0.82 -6.63
N VAL A 58 14.99 0.00 -6.70
CA VAL A 58 14.87 -1.44 -7.00
C VAL A 58 15.77 -2.24 -6.07
N GLY A 59 15.24 -3.34 -5.55
CA GLY A 59 15.96 -4.36 -4.83
C GLY A 59 15.96 -5.67 -5.60
N VAL A 60 17.10 -6.36 -5.67
CA VAL A 60 17.22 -7.65 -6.38
C VAL A 60 17.71 -8.72 -5.42
N GLY A 61 16.99 -9.85 -5.41
CA GLY A 61 17.36 -11.04 -4.65
C GLY A 61 17.50 -12.27 -5.54
N VAL A 62 18.47 -13.14 -5.18
CA VAL A 62 18.64 -14.44 -5.81
C VAL A 62 18.93 -15.50 -4.76
N TYR A 63 18.27 -16.65 -4.91
CA TYR A 63 18.48 -17.79 -4.03
C TYR A 63 18.63 -19.08 -4.86
N LYS A 64 19.72 -19.83 -4.61
CA LYS A 64 20.00 -21.11 -5.28
C LYS A 64 19.20 -22.22 -4.61
N ILE A 65 18.38 -22.92 -5.38
CA ILE A 65 17.50 -24.02 -4.90
C ILE A 65 17.93 -25.41 -5.38
N GLY A 66 18.95 -25.48 -6.24
CA GLY A 66 19.47 -26.75 -6.79
C GLY A 66 20.63 -26.53 -7.73
N ASN A 67 21.04 -27.59 -8.48
CA ASN A 67 22.09 -27.47 -9.47
C ASN A 67 21.63 -26.58 -10.62
N ASN A 68 22.22 -25.38 -10.72
CA ASN A 68 21.91 -24.34 -11.69
C ASN A 68 20.42 -23.94 -11.71
N LEU A 69 19.74 -24.08 -10.58
CA LEU A 69 18.35 -23.67 -10.42
C LEU A 69 18.26 -22.59 -9.35
N TYR A 70 17.69 -21.43 -9.71
CA TYR A 70 17.58 -20.27 -8.84
C TYR A 70 16.16 -19.75 -8.78
N CYS A 71 15.83 -19.15 -7.64
CA CYS A 71 14.70 -18.23 -7.49
C CYS A 71 15.23 -16.81 -7.54
N TRP A 72 14.52 -15.96 -8.24
CA TRP A 72 14.84 -14.55 -8.49
C TRP A 72 13.70 -13.70 -8.02
N THR A 73 14.00 -12.58 -7.40
CA THR A 73 13.02 -11.54 -7.09
C THR A 73 13.58 -10.18 -7.44
N MET A 74 12.70 -9.28 -7.84
CA MET A 74 12.99 -7.87 -8.08
C MET A 74 11.82 -7.09 -7.49
N GLU A 75 12.11 -6.31 -6.44
CA GLU A 75 11.16 -5.45 -5.75
C GLU A 75 11.33 -4.02 -6.22
N PHE A 76 10.23 -3.37 -6.55
CA PHE A 76 10.21 -1.98 -6.98
C PHE A 76 9.57 -1.11 -5.92
N SER A 77 10.15 0.08 -5.69
CA SER A 77 9.64 1.04 -4.72
C SER A 77 9.66 2.45 -5.30
N ARG A 78 8.71 3.27 -4.85
CA ARG A 78 8.65 4.71 -5.16
C ARG A 78 9.46 5.55 -4.19
N GLY A 79 10.08 4.90 -3.21
CA GLY A 79 10.94 5.52 -2.22
C GLY A 79 10.24 5.88 -0.91
N PRO A 80 11.03 6.16 0.14
CA PRO A 80 10.50 6.42 1.49
C PRO A 80 9.79 7.76 1.63
N ASP A 81 10.07 8.71 0.74
CA ASP A 81 9.50 10.07 0.82
C ASP A 81 8.14 10.19 0.16
N GLU A 82 7.64 9.12 -0.48
CA GLU A 82 6.32 9.15 -1.08
C GLU A 82 5.24 9.20 -0.01
N LYS A 83 4.31 10.12 -0.20
CA LYS A 83 3.17 10.30 0.69
C LYS A 83 1.87 9.90 0.02
N ARG A 84 0.93 9.43 0.81
CA ARG A 84 -0.45 9.16 0.42
C ARG A 84 -1.37 10.19 1.06
N ILE A 85 -2.41 10.58 0.35
CA ILE A 85 -3.40 11.53 0.84
C ILE A 85 -4.69 10.78 1.12
N LEU A 86 -5.12 10.78 2.38
CA LEU A 86 -6.46 10.38 2.75
C LEU A 86 -7.35 11.62 2.79
N THR A 87 -8.37 11.65 1.95
CA THR A 87 -9.41 12.68 1.99
C THR A 87 -10.61 12.16 2.76
N ILE A 88 -11.04 12.89 3.79
CA ILE A 88 -12.18 12.55 4.62
C ILE A 88 -13.27 13.59 4.38
N ASP A 89 -14.39 13.14 3.84
CA ASP A 89 -15.59 13.95 3.63
C ASP A 89 -16.56 13.72 4.80
N ALA A 90 -16.84 14.77 5.56
CA ALA A 90 -17.79 14.71 6.67
C ALA A 90 -19.24 14.47 6.23
N ASN A 91 -19.54 14.50 4.92
CA ASN A 91 -20.83 14.15 4.32
C ASN A 91 -22.03 14.81 5.05
N GLY A 92 -22.00 16.13 5.14
CA GLY A 92 -23.01 16.93 5.82
C GLY A 92 -22.85 17.03 7.34
N GLY A 93 -21.72 16.53 7.89
CA GLY A 93 -21.22 16.84 9.21
C GLY A 93 -20.09 17.87 9.16
N VAL A 94 -19.45 18.12 10.29
CA VAL A 94 -18.31 19.02 10.43
C VAL A 94 -17.24 18.41 11.35
N PHE A 95 -16.00 18.73 11.13
CA PHE A 95 -14.90 18.46 12.05
C PHE A 95 -14.82 19.53 13.15
N GLU A 96 -14.01 19.30 14.16
CA GLU A 96 -13.84 20.21 15.31
C GLU A 96 -13.51 21.65 14.91
N ASP A 97 -12.77 21.84 13.83
CA ASP A 97 -12.40 23.15 13.27
C ASP A 97 -13.46 23.75 12.33
N GLY A 98 -14.64 23.13 12.22
CA GLY A 98 -15.74 23.56 11.35
C GLY A 98 -15.58 23.18 9.88
N SER A 99 -14.49 22.56 9.47
CA SER A 99 -14.30 22.11 8.10
C SER A 99 -15.22 20.91 7.78
N THR A 100 -15.57 20.75 6.50
CA THR A 100 -16.37 19.60 6.00
C THR A 100 -15.52 18.56 5.29
N ILE A 101 -14.27 18.88 4.99
CA ILE A 101 -13.31 18.00 4.34
C ILE A 101 -11.97 18.12 5.07
N LYS A 102 -11.36 17.00 5.37
CA LYS A 102 -9.98 16.89 5.83
C LYS A 102 -9.14 16.16 4.81
N LYS A 103 -7.92 16.65 4.59
CA LYS A 103 -6.87 15.95 3.85
C LYS A 103 -5.71 15.70 4.79
N ILE A 104 -5.31 14.44 4.92
CA ILE A 104 -4.23 14.02 5.80
C ILE A 104 -3.19 13.32 4.95
N GLU A 105 -1.95 13.78 5.02
CA GLU A 105 -0.82 13.14 4.39
C GLU A 105 -0.23 12.09 5.33
N PHE A 106 -0.03 10.89 4.82
CA PHE A 106 0.65 9.81 5.51
C PHE A 106 1.85 9.35 4.69
N PRO A 107 2.97 8.98 5.34
CA PRO A 107 3.98 8.18 4.67
C PRO A 107 3.31 6.94 4.05
N CYS A 108 3.71 6.57 2.87
CA CYS A 108 3.05 5.49 2.14
C CYS A 108 3.18 4.11 2.78
N ASP A 109 4.16 3.94 3.64
CA ASP A 109 4.43 2.75 4.42
C ASP A 109 3.77 2.76 5.81
N MET A 110 3.08 3.86 6.15
CA MET A 110 2.43 4.00 7.46
C MET A 110 1.18 3.13 7.55
N VAL A 111 1.15 2.35 8.61
CA VAL A 111 -0.05 1.64 9.05
C VAL A 111 -0.96 2.59 9.79
N ILE A 112 -2.12 2.90 9.21
CA ILE A 112 -3.07 3.85 9.79
C ILE A 112 -3.97 3.18 10.80
N ASN A 113 -3.99 3.70 12.02
CA ASN A 113 -4.98 3.33 13.03
C ASN A 113 -6.15 4.32 13.01
N PHE A 114 -7.27 3.92 12.44
CA PHE A 114 -8.45 4.78 12.25
C PHE A 114 -8.99 5.40 13.54
N ASN A 115 -8.83 4.74 14.68
CA ASN A 115 -9.32 5.28 15.95
C ASN A 115 -8.41 6.34 16.56
N LYS A 116 -7.14 6.39 16.12
CA LYS A 116 -6.12 7.27 16.69
C LYS A 116 -5.69 8.35 15.70
N ASP A 117 -5.51 7.98 14.44
CA ASP A 117 -4.85 8.82 13.45
C ASP A 117 -5.84 9.61 12.58
N ILE A 118 -7.15 9.26 12.65
CA ILE A 118 -8.19 9.88 11.82
C ILE A 118 -9.12 10.73 12.67
N PRO A 119 -9.26 12.04 12.37
CA PRO A 119 -10.23 12.90 13.03
C PRO A 119 -11.67 12.47 12.70
N LEU A 120 -12.52 12.42 13.71
CA LEU A 120 -13.91 12.03 13.55
C LEU A 120 -14.79 13.27 13.34
N PRO A 121 -15.61 13.32 12.26
CA PRO A 121 -16.59 14.37 12.08
C PRO A 121 -17.77 14.20 13.05
N GLN A 122 -18.54 15.26 13.25
CA GLN A 122 -19.76 15.29 14.04
C GLN A 122 -20.93 15.84 13.21
N LYS A 123 -22.16 15.42 13.54
CA LYS A 123 -23.38 15.92 12.91
C LYS A 123 -24.52 15.91 13.93
N ASN A 124 -25.16 17.08 14.13
CA ASN A 124 -26.26 17.23 15.06
C ASN A 124 -27.43 16.29 14.71
N GLY A 125 -27.93 15.57 15.71
CA GLY A 125 -29.02 14.62 15.55
C GLY A 125 -28.63 13.28 14.90
N TYR A 126 -27.35 13.03 14.74
CA TYR A 126 -26.84 11.79 14.10
C TYR A 126 -25.65 11.21 14.87
N THR A 127 -25.53 9.89 14.77
CA THR A 127 -24.35 9.15 15.24
C THR A 127 -23.57 8.66 14.04
N LEU A 128 -22.24 8.76 14.11
CA LEU A 128 -21.35 8.23 13.08
C LEU A 128 -21.43 6.70 13.05
N SER A 129 -21.83 6.13 11.91
CA SER A 129 -21.96 4.69 11.75
C SER A 129 -20.60 3.98 11.92
N SER A 130 -20.59 2.86 12.61
CA SER A 130 -19.39 2.00 12.66
C SER A 130 -18.98 1.45 11.29
N LYS A 131 -19.87 1.47 10.30
CA LYS A 131 -19.61 1.01 8.92
C LYS A 131 -18.73 1.95 8.12
N TRP A 132 -18.60 3.23 8.48
CA TRP A 132 -17.66 4.11 7.80
C TRP A 132 -16.20 3.72 8.10
N LYS A 133 -16.00 2.96 9.18
CA LYS A 133 -14.74 2.36 9.58
C LYS A 133 -14.44 1.04 8.84
N TRP A 134 -14.92 0.85 7.61
CA TRP A 134 -14.79 -0.41 6.86
C TRP A 134 -13.37 -0.96 6.84
N TYR A 135 -12.41 -0.11 7.01
CA TYR A 135 -11.00 -0.45 7.06
C TYR A 135 -10.45 -0.69 8.47
N SER A 136 -11.27 -0.64 9.53
CA SER A 136 -10.73 -0.59 10.90
C SER A 136 -10.96 -1.81 11.77
N VAL A 137 -11.67 -2.85 11.34
CA VAL A 137 -12.21 -3.81 12.33
C VAL A 137 -11.48 -5.16 12.38
N THR A 138 -10.65 -5.52 11.39
CA THR A 138 -10.05 -6.86 11.38
C THR A 138 -8.61 -6.95 10.92
N ILE A 139 -8.02 -5.87 10.46
CA ILE A 139 -6.61 -5.86 10.07
C ILE A 139 -5.92 -4.75 10.86
N PRO A 140 -4.97 -5.06 11.74
CA PRO A 140 -4.13 -4.03 12.33
C PRO A 140 -3.28 -3.44 11.21
N GLY A 141 -3.76 -2.32 10.70
CA GLY A 141 -3.03 -1.54 9.74
C GLY A 141 -3.41 -1.72 8.29
N ILE A 142 -3.86 -0.64 7.70
CA ILE A 142 -4.07 -0.51 6.27
C ILE A 142 -3.01 0.43 5.75
N THR A 143 -2.30 -0.01 4.72
CA THR A 143 -1.58 0.87 3.82
C THR A 143 -2.59 1.49 2.86
N LEU A 144 -2.65 2.82 2.81
CA LEU A 144 -3.50 3.51 1.85
C LEU A 144 -3.03 3.22 0.41
N GLY A 145 -4.01 2.99 -0.46
CA GLY A 145 -3.80 3.11 -1.91
C GLY A 145 -3.53 4.57 -2.33
N ASP A 146 -3.47 4.81 -3.63
CA ASP A 146 -3.24 6.15 -4.16
C ASP A 146 -4.46 7.07 -3.88
N ASN A 147 -4.28 8.08 -3.02
CA ASN A 147 -5.24 9.17 -2.80
C ASN A 147 -6.68 8.72 -2.54
N GLU A 148 -6.89 7.97 -1.49
CA GLU A 148 -8.21 7.46 -1.12
C GLU A 148 -9.15 8.56 -0.56
N ILE A 149 -10.43 8.40 -0.85
CA ILE A 149 -11.50 9.26 -0.32
C ILE A 149 -12.47 8.40 0.49
N ILE A 150 -12.65 8.75 1.75
CA ILE A 150 -13.67 8.13 2.62
C ILE A 150 -14.76 9.16 2.96
N LYS A 151 -16.01 8.70 3.05
CA LYS A 151 -17.15 9.54 3.41
C LYS A 151 -17.79 9.06 4.70
N ALA A 152 -18.11 10.00 5.58
CA ALA A 152 -18.85 9.70 6.79
C ALA A 152 -20.24 9.10 6.47
N ILE A 153 -20.63 8.09 7.23
CA ILE A 153 -21.96 7.47 7.16
C ILE A 153 -22.70 7.80 8.46
N TRP A 154 -23.85 8.45 8.34
CA TRP A 154 -24.63 8.93 9.45
C TRP A 154 -25.87 8.07 9.71
N VAL A 155 -26.15 7.81 11.00
CA VAL A 155 -27.36 7.15 11.47
C VAL A 155 -28.14 8.17 12.30
N PRO A 156 -29.42 8.45 12.00
CA PRO A 156 -30.23 9.34 12.83
C PRO A 156 -30.31 8.84 14.28
N ASN A 157 -30.25 9.76 15.23
CA ASN A 157 -30.51 9.44 16.63
C ASN A 157 -32.04 9.21 16.79
N SER A 158 -32.40 8.14 17.46
CA SER A 158 -33.81 7.85 17.83
C SER A 158 -34.29 8.78 18.91
#